data_519bf176cd351feecd2060ce80356494
#
_entry.id   519bf176cd351feecd2060ce80356494
#
_cell.length_a   1.000
_cell.length_b   1.000
_cell.length_c   1.000
_cell.angle_alpha   90.00
_cell.angle_beta   90.00
_cell.angle_gamma   90.00
#
_symmetry.space_group_name_H-M   'P 1'
#
loop_
_entity.id
_entity.type
_entity.pdbx_description
1 polymer ?
#
loop_
_entity_poly.entity_id
_entity_poly.type
_entity_poly.pdbx_seq_one_letter_code
_entity_poly.pdbx_strand_id
1 'polypeptide(L)'
;MSIAPGKNKKRSLASKLSLFILASTAMIFLVAFGYNYVQTRRLVMKNVEENTRNLTLSTVHRIETVLRGVEGAPRYMAASLEHVDYRKAGLTKQIEKNVNLNPDIFGSAVAYEPYTYDPRSRDFCPYYSRLKNRLKLTYLGGKDYRYHLWDWYLLPKELD
;
A
#
# COMPACT_ATOMS: atom_id res chain seq x y z
N MET A 1 -64.30 16.68 59.68
CA MET A 1 -62.99 16.39 59.06
C MET A 1 -62.92 14.87 58.83
N SER A 2 -63.34 14.41 57.63
CA SER A 2 -63.54 13.00 57.33
C SER A 2 -62.35 12.49 56.51
N ILE A 3 -61.63 11.54 57.12
CA ILE A 3 -60.46 10.90 56.47
C ILE A 3 -61.02 9.71 55.70
N ALA A 4 -60.89 9.77 54.37
CA ALA A 4 -61.26 8.67 53.45
C ALA A 4 -60.21 7.54 53.58
N PRO A 5 -60.62 6.25 53.68
CA PRO A 5 -59.66 5.15 53.73
C PRO A 5 -59.09 4.86 52.31
N GLY A 6 -57.76 4.82 52.26
CA GLY A 6 -57.03 4.45 51.06
C GLY A 6 -57.41 3.07 50.54
N LYS A 7 -57.95 3.00 49.30
CA LYS A 7 -58.31 1.78 48.59
C LYS A 7 -57.04 1.03 48.19
N ASN A 8 -56.61 0.07 49.00
CA ASN A 8 -55.63 -0.94 48.61
C ASN A 8 -56.17 -1.78 47.45
N LYS A 9 -55.83 -1.42 46.24
CA LYS A 9 -56.21 -2.12 45.00
C LYS A 9 -55.49 -3.46 44.96
N LYS A 10 -56.11 -4.52 45.55
CA LYS A 10 -55.60 -5.88 45.43
C LYS A 10 -55.54 -6.22 43.95
N ARG A 11 -54.31 -6.34 43.38
CA ARG A 11 -54.08 -6.72 41.99
C ARG A 11 -54.80 -8.06 41.77
N SER A 12 -55.67 -8.13 40.76
CA SER A 12 -56.40 -9.33 40.36
C SER A 12 -55.41 -10.47 40.07
N LEU A 13 -55.80 -11.70 40.40
CA LEU A 13 -54.99 -12.92 40.12
C LEU A 13 -54.57 -12.99 38.64
N ALA A 14 -55.45 -12.58 37.74
CA ALA A 14 -55.18 -12.48 36.31
C ALA A 14 -54.01 -11.50 36.01
N SER A 15 -54.00 -10.36 36.68
CA SER A 15 -52.88 -9.38 36.50
C SER A 15 -51.52 -9.89 36.95
N LYS A 16 -51.48 -10.68 38.04
CA LYS A 16 -50.25 -11.33 38.52
C LYS A 16 -49.76 -12.41 37.55
N LEU A 17 -50.67 -13.22 37.02
CA LEU A 17 -50.36 -14.27 36.05
C LEU A 17 -49.83 -13.67 34.72
N SER A 18 -50.51 -12.65 34.22
CA SER A 18 -50.11 -11.94 33.02
C SER A 18 -48.70 -11.30 33.18
N LEU A 19 -48.39 -10.68 34.34
CA LEU A 19 -47.08 -10.12 34.63
C LEU A 19 -45.99 -11.20 34.68
N PHE A 20 -46.29 -12.37 35.25
CA PHE A 20 -45.36 -13.49 35.34
C PHE A 20 -45.04 -14.05 33.94
N ILE A 21 -46.02 -14.23 33.09
CA ILE A 21 -45.84 -14.67 31.70
C ILE A 21 -44.99 -13.65 30.94
N LEU A 22 -45.30 -12.35 31.06
CA LEU A 22 -44.54 -11.28 30.39
C LEU A 22 -43.09 -11.26 30.85
N ALA A 23 -42.84 -11.38 32.15
CA ALA A 23 -41.51 -11.39 32.71
C ALA A 23 -40.68 -12.60 32.25
N SER A 24 -41.28 -13.80 32.24
CA SER A 24 -40.62 -15.02 31.75
C SER A 24 -40.27 -14.94 30.27
N THR A 25 -41.19 -14.44 29.44
CA THR A 25 -40.97 -14.25 28.02
C THR A 25 -39.85 -13.21 27.75
N ALA A 26 -39.90 -12.09 28.47
CA ALA A 26 -38.87 -11.07 28.37
C ALA A 26 -37.49 -11.63 28.74
N MET A 27 -37.40 -12.44 29.80
CA MET A 27 -36.14 -13.06 30.23
C MET A 27 -35.60 -14.02 29.15
N ILE A 28 -36.44 -14.82 28.51
CA ILE A 28 -36.01 -15.71 27.43
C ILE A 28 -35.48 -14.91 26.25
N PHE A 29 -36.16 -13.84 25.86
CA PHE A 29 -35.66 -12.96 24.79
C PHE A 29 -34.32 -12.29 25.14
N LEU A 30 -34.15 -11.81 26.35
CA LEU A 30 -32.88 -11.22 26.80
C LEU A 30 -31.70 -12.21 26.70
N VAL A 31 -31.95 -13.46 27.12
CA VAL A 31 -30.92 -14.52 27.02
C VAL A 31 -30.62 -14.83 25.55
N ALA A 32 -31.66 -15.02 24.73
CA ALA A 32 -31.50 -15.34 23.31
C ALA A 32 -30.81 -14.22 22.54
N PHE A 33 -31.20 -12.95 22.72
CA PHE A 33 -30.58 -11.82 22.07
C PHE A 33 -29.16 -11.58 22.60
N GLY A 34 -28.93 -11.73 23.90
CA GLY A 34 -27.59 -11.61 24.49
C GLY A 34 -26.63 -12.64 23.91
N TYR A 35 -27.05 -13.89 23.82
CA TYR A 35 -26.26 -14.95 23.19
C TYR A 35 -25.96 -14.66 21.72
N ASN A 36 -27.00 -14.33 20.94
CA ASN A 36 -26.84 -13.99 19.53
C ASN A 36 -25.91 -12.79 19.33
N TYR A 37 -26.02 -11.75 20.16
CA TYR A 37 -25.17 -10.59 20.08
C TYR A 37 -23.68 -10.95 20.30
N VAL A 38 -23.38 -11.76 21.31
CA VAL A 38 -22.00 -12.18 21.62
C VAL A 38 -21.45 -13.03 20.46
N GLN A 39 -22.23 -13.97 19.94
CA GLN A 39 -21.82 -14.84 18.83
C GLN A 39 -21.60 -14.03 17.53
N THR A 40 -22.53 -13.17 17.19
CA THR A 40 -22.43 -12.32 16.00
C THR A 40 -21.21 -11.40 16.09
N ARG A 41 -20.99 -10.78 17.24
CA ARG A 41 -19.82 -9.93 17.47
C ARG A 41 -18.50 -10.68 17.27
N ARG A 42 -18.38 -11.90 17.82
CA ARG A 42 -17.19 -12.74 17.67
C ARG A 42 -16.95 -13.11 16.20
N LEU A 43 -18.02 -13.52 15.50
CA LEU A 43 -17.95 -13.90 14.10
C LEU A 43 -17.54 -12.72 13.21
N VAL A 44 -18.16 -11.55 13.41
CA VAL A 44 -17.83 -10.32 12.67
C VAL A 44 -16.39 -9.90 12.91
N MET A 45 -15.92 -9.89 14.16
CA MET A 45 -14.55 -9.53 14.48
C MET A 45 -13.54 -10.48 13.82
N LYS A 46 -13.81 -11.79 13.87
CA LYS A 46 -12.95 -12.78 13.20
C LYS A 46 -12.92 -12.60 11.68
N ASN A 47 -14.07 -12.40 11.06
CA ASN A 47 -14.16 -12.17 9.62
C ASN A 47 -13.44 -10.87 9.19
N VAL A 48 -13.56 -9.80 9.99
CA VAL A 48 -12.85 -8.53 9.74
C VAL A 48 -11.33 -8.72 9.84
N GLU A 49 -10.86 -9.43 10.85
CA GLU A 49 -9.45 -9.72 11.04
C GLU A 49 -8.89 -10.55 9.88
N GLU A 50 -9.56 -11.63 9.50
CA GLU A 50 -9.16 -12.49 8.37
C GLU A 50 -9.18 -11.74 7.04
N ASN A 51 -10.21 -10.95 6.77
CA ASN A 51 -10.30 -10.14 5.56
C ASN A 51 -9.20 -9.07 5.50
N THR A 52 -8.94 -8.38 6.61
CA THR A 52 -7.89 -7.38 6.69
C THR A 52 -6.52 -8.00 6.45
N ARG A 53 -6.26 -9.14 7.07
CA ARG A 53 -5.01 -9.89 6.87
C ARG A 53 -4.84 -10.33 5.42
N ASN A 54 -5.88 -10.88 4.81
CA ASN A 54 -5.83 -11.33 3.42
C ASN A 54 -5.61 -10.17 2.44
N LEU A 55 -6.28 -9.04 2.65
CA LEU A 55 -6.07 -7.82 1.87
C LEU A 55 -4.64 -7.29 2.01
N THR A 56 -4.11 -7.27 3.24
CA THR A 56 -2.73 -6.84 3.49
C THR A 56 -1.74 -7.75 2.77
N LEU A 57 -1.87 -9.07 2.91
CA LEU A 57 -0.98 -10.02 2.24
C LEU A 57 -1.06 -9.91 0.72
N SER A 58 -2.26 -9.79 0.15
CA SER A 58 -2.43 -9.63 -1.29
C SER A 58 -1.80 -8.32 -1.80
N THR A 59 -1.90 -7.25 -1.01
CA THR A 59 -1.26 -5.97 -1.33
C THR A 59 0.27 -6.07 -1.28
N VAL A 60 0.82 -6.73 -0.26
CA VAL A 60 2.26 -6.99 -0.15
C VAL A 60 2.76 -7.80 -1.34
N HIS A 61 2.10 -8.91 -1.68
CA HIS A 61 2.48 -9.72 -2.84
C HIS A 61 2.41 -8.96 -4.16
N ARG A 62 1.42 -8.08 -4.32
CA ARG A 62 1.33 -7.23 -5.50
C ARG A 62 2.51 -6.24 -5.58
N ILE A 63 2.85 -5.60 -4.47
CA ILE A 63 4.01 -4.70 -4.38
C ILE A 63 5.30 -5.47 -4.69
N GLU A 64 5.52 -6.62 -4.07
CA GLU A 64 6.70 -7.47 -4.33
C GLU A 64 6.80 -7.87 -5.81
N THR A 65 5.69 -8.22 -6.44
CA THR A 65 5.67 -8.60 -7.86
C THR A 65 6.10 -7.43 -8.75
N VAL A 66 5.58 -6.24 -8.50
CA VAL A 66 5.96 -5.03 -9.24
C VAL A 66 7.43 -4.69 -8.98
N LEU A 67 7.90 -4.71 -7.73
CA LEU A 67 9.29 -4.42 -7.39
C LEU A 67 10.26 -5.41 -8.05
N ARG A 68 9.98 -6.70 -8.03
CA ARG A 68 10.81 -7.71 -8.71
C ARG A 68 10.85 -7.51 -10.23
N GLY A 69 9.72 -7.14 -10.82
CA GLY A 69 9.66 -6.81 -12.25
C GLY A 69 10.51 -5.60 -12.61
N VAL A 70 10.48 -4.56 -11.76
CA VAL A 70 11.26 -3.34 -11.95
C VAL A 70 12.75 -3.57 -11.67
N GLU A 71 13.13 -4.39 -10.70
CA GLU A 71 14.53 -4.71 -10.35
C GLU A 71 15.28 -5.42 -11.49
N GLY A 72 14.60 -6.27 -12.24
CA GLY A 72 15.20 -6.98 -13.37
C GLY A 72 15.71 -6.06 -14.47
N ALA A 73 15.02 -4.96 -14.74
CA ALA A 73 15.35 -4.05 -15.82
C ALA A 73 16.71 -3.32 -15.65
N PRO A 74 17.04 -2.71 -14.50
CA PRO A 74 18.36 -2.16 -14.23
C PRO A 74 19.48 -3.20 -14.28
N ARG A 75 19.23 -4.40 -13.73
CA ARG A 75 20.22 -5.49 -13.72
C ARG A 75 20.60 -5.95 -15.14
N TYR A 76 19.60 -6.13 -16.02
CA TYR A 76 19.87 -6.44 -17.43
C TYR A 76 20.56 -5.29 -18.15
N MET A 77 20.23 -4.05 -17.82
CA MET A 77 20.87 -2.89 -18.42
C MET A 77 22.33 -2.78 -17.98
N ALA A 78 22.62 -2.98 -16.68
CA ALA A 78 23.98 -2.99 -16.15
C ALA A 78 24.84 -4.06 -16.84
N ALA A 79 24.38 -5.32 -16.87
CA ALA A 79 25.06 -6.41 -17.56
C ALA A 79 25.31 -6.13 -19.07
N SER A 80 24.37 -5.47 -19.72
CA SER A 80 24.52 -5.05 -21.12
C SER A 80 25.59 -3.97 -21.30
N LEU A 81 25.70 -3.05 -20.35
CA LEU A 81 26.68 -1.95 -20.38
C LEU A 81 28.11 -2.43 -20.10
N GLU A 82 28.30 -3.50 -19.32
CA GLU A 82 29.61 -4.10 -19.05
C GLU A 82 30.27 -4.69 -20.33
N HIS A 83 29.45 -5.14 -21.27
CA HIS A 83 29.93 -5.91 -22.43
C HIS A 83 29.94 -5.10 -23.74
N VAL A 84 29.32 -3.92 -23.76
CA VAL A 84 29.14 -3.13 -24.98
C VAL A 84 29.46 -1.67 -24.69
N ASP A 85 30.46 -1.15 -25.40
CA ASP A 85 30.77 0.29 -25.39
C ASP A 85 29.71 1.05 -26.20
N TYR A 86 28.67 1.49 -25.50
CA TYR A 86 27.58 2.24 -26.13
C TYR A 86 28.01 3.69 -26.39
N ARG A 87 28.01 4.09 -27.64
CA ARG A 87 27.99 5.51 -28.00
C ARG A 87 26.74 6.16 -27.40
N LYS A 88 26.80 7.48 -27.14
CA LYS A 88 25.70 8.26 -26.53
C LYS A 88 24.31 7.94 -27.09
N ALA A 89 24.18 7.81 -28.41
CA ALA A 89 22.91 7.50 -29.07
C ALA A 89 22.39 6.08 -28.76
N GLY A 90 23.28 5.10 -28.65
CA GLY A 90 22.94 3.73 -28.28
C GLY A 90 22.47 3.63 -26.83
N LEU A 91 23.17 4.29 -25.92
CA LEU A 91 22.83 4.32 -24.51
C LEU A 91 21.45 4.96 -24.26
N THR A 92 21.22 6.17 -24.81
CA THR A 92 19.93 6.86 -24.67
C THR A 92 18.78 6.05 -25.22
N LYS A 93 18.97 5.37 -26.37
CA LYS A 93 17.96 4.49 -26.95
C LYS A 93 17.67 3.25 -26.07
N GLN A 94 18.69 2.72 -25.39
CA GLN A 94 18.52 1.60 -24.46
C GLN A 94 17.71 2.03 -23.23
N ILE A 95 17.99 3.20 -22.66
CA ILE A 95 17.21 3.75 -21.52
C ILE A 95 15.75 4.02 -21.96
N GLU A 96 15.56 4.64 -23.14
CA GLU A 96 14.24 4.89 -23.70
C GLU A 96 13.43 3.61 -23.84
N LYS A 97 14.03 2.56 -24.44
CA LYS A 97 13.41 1.25 -24.60
C LYS A 97 13.03 0.63 -23.28
N ASN A 98 13.90 0.73 -22.27
CA ASN A 98 13.64 0.22 -20.93
C ASN A 98 12.38 0.87 -20.30
N VAL A 99 12.26 2.19 -20.34
CA VAL A 99 11.08 2.91 -19.81
C VAL A 99 9.83 2.64 -20.65
N ASN A 100 9.99 2.52 -21.98
CA ASN A 100 8.85 2.30 -22.88
C ASN A 100 8.21 0.91 -22.71
N LEU A 101 9.05 -0.13 -22.56
CA LEU A 101 8.59 -1.51 -22.39
C LEU A 101 8.05 -1.83 -21.00
N ASN A 102 8.35 -1.01 -20.01
CA ASN A 102 7.94 -1.23 -18.63
C ASN A 102 7.00 -0.11 -18.17
N PRO A 103 5.68 -0.29 -18.26
CA PRO A 103 4.71 0.75 -17.90
C PRO A 103 4.77 1.15 -16.40
N ASP A 104 5.23 0.26 -15.54
CA ASP A 104 5.37 0.49 -14.09
C ASP A 104 6.60 1.35 -13.74
N ILE A 105 7.50 1.60 -14.71
CA ILE A 105 8.66 2.46 -14.54
C ILE A 105 8.31 3.89 -14.98
N PHE A 106 8.38 4.82 -14.04
CA PHE A 106 8.21 6.25 -14.33
C PHE A 106 9.39 6.82 -15.10
N GLY A 107 10.60 6.42 -14.78
CA GLY A 107 11.81 6.87 -15.45
C GLY A 107 13.02 6.00 -15.14
N SER A 108 14.04 6.09 -15.98
CA SER A 108 15.28 5.36 -15.86
C SER A 108 16.46 6.25 -16.23
N ALA A 109 17.56 6.10 -15.52
CA ALA A 109 18.81 6.81 -15.76
C ALA A 109 19.99 5.86 -15.76
N VAL A 110 21.05 6.27 -16.43
CA VAL A 110 22.40 5.70 -16.27
C VAL A 110 23.34 6.84 -15.88
N ALA A 111 23.86 6.76 -14.68
CA ALA A 111 24.78 7.76 -14.15
C ALA A 111 26.22 7.25 -14.23
N TYR A 112 27.08 8.01 -14.86
CA TYR A 112 28.51 7.72 -14.92
C TYR A 112 29.25 8.42 -13.80
N GLU A 113 30.39 7.85 -13.41
CA GLU A 113 31.35 8.52 -12.54
C GLU A 113 31.80 9.86 -13.17
N PRO A 114 32.06 10.86 -12.34
CA PRO A 114 32.59 12.15 -12.83
C PRO A 114 33.77 11.96 -13.76
N TYR A 115 33.74 12.63 -14.93
CA TYR A 115 34.80 12.60 -15.97
C TYR A 115 35.04 11.23 -16.65
N THR A 116 34.28 10.18 -16.33
CA THR A 116 34.51 8.84 -16.88
C THR A 116 33.97 8.69 -18.30
N TYR A 117 32.80 9.25 -18.59
CA TYR A 117 32.20 9.17 -19.91
C TYR A 117 32.89 10.10 -20.93
N ASP A 118 33.15 11.34 -20.53
CA ASP A 118 33.90 12.34 -21.30
C ASP A 118 34.82 13.08 -20.35
N PRO A 119 36.17 13.01 -20.54
CA PRO A 119 37.13 13.71 -19.70
C PRO A 119 36.95 15.24 -19.60
N ARG A 120 36.19 15.82 -20.55
CA ARG A 120 35.90 17.26 -20.59
C ARG A 120 34.60 17.62 -19.88
N SER A 121 33.74 16.62 -19.59
CA SER A 121 32.47 16.83 -18.95
C SER A 121 32.44 16.08 -17.62
N ARG A 122 32.21 16.83 -16.55
CA ARG A 122 32.12 16.23 -15.22
C ARG A 122 30.96 15.27 -15.09
N ASP A 123 29.78 15.67 -15.58
CA ASP A 123 28.54 14.98 -15.34
C ASP A 123 27.99 14.41 -16.65
N PHE A 124 27.66 13.11 -16.64
CA PHE A 124 26.94 12.47 -17.71
C PHE A 124 25.94 11.48 -17.13
N CYS A 125 24.67 11.89 -17.12
CA CYS A 125 23.58 11.10 -16.59
C CYS A 125 22.31 11.30 -17.43
N PRO A 126 22.18 10.58 -18.57
CA PRO A 126 20.96 10.59 -19.35
C PRO A 126 19.82 9.94 -18.56
N TYR A 127 18.68 10.63 -18.49
CA TYR A 127 17.47 10.24 -17.80
C TYR A 127 16.28 10.35 -18.71
N TYR A 128 15.56 9.25 -18.90
CA TYR A 128 14.25 9.26 -19.53
C TYR A 128 13.16 9.20 -18.47
N SER A 129 12.18 10.07 -18.59
CA SER A 129 10.98 10.07 -17.75
C SER A 129 9.70 10.06 -18.58
N ARG A 130 8.66 9.46 -18.01
CA ARG A 130 7.31 9.42 -18.58
C ARG A 130 6.52 10.64 -18.09
N LEU A 131 6.29 11.60 -18.96
CA LEU A 131 5.51 12.78 -18.65
C LEU A 131 4.28 12.85 -19.58
N LYS A 132 3.07 12.85 -19.02
CA LYS A 132 1.81 12.91 -19.79
C LYS A 132 1.80 11.95 -21.00
N ASN A 133 2.15 10.70 -20.75
CA ASN A 133 2.20 9.63 -21.76
C ASN A 133 3.24 9.81 -22.89
N ARG A 134 4.21 10.70 -22.71
CA ARG A 134 5.35 10.90 -23.62
C ARG A 134 6.65 10.68 -22.87
N LEU A 135 7.64 10.09 -23.53
CA LEU A 135 8.98 9.96 -22.99
C LEU A 135 9.76 11.24 -23.26
N LYS A 136 10.43 11.74 -22.21
CA LYS A 136 11.27 12.93 -22.27
C LYS A 136 12.69 12.58 -21.81
N LEU A 137 13.67 12.84 -22.67
CA LEU A 137 15.09 12.77 -22.32
C LEU A 137 15.50 14.06 -21.63
N THR A 138 16.17 13.93 -20.49
CA THR A 138 16.82 15.01 -19.76
C THR A 138 18.21 14.53 -19.32
N TYR A 139 19.19 15.41 -19.24
CA TYR A 139 20.49 15.09 -18.67
C TYR A 139 20.54 15.65 -17.25
N LEU A 140 20.71 14.75 -16.29
CA LEU A 140 20.89 15.12 -14.89
C LEU A 140 22.35 15.48 -14.66
N GLY A 141 22.60 16.51 -13.86
CA GLY A 141 23.95 16.99 -13.56
C GLY A 141 24.05 18.51 -13.57
N GLY A 142 25.25 19.04 -13.41
CA GLY A 142 25.55 20.46 -13.39
C GLY A 142 25.61 21.04 -11.99
N LYS A 143 25.59 22.38 -11.89
CA LYS A 143 25.82 23.10 -10.62
C LYS A 143 24.70 22.89 -9.63
N ASP A 144 23.46 22.76 -10.12
CA ASP A 144 22.26 22.71 -9.29
C ASP A 144 21.87 21.27 -8.88
N TYR A 145 22.32 20.26 -9.63
CA TYR A 145 22.01 18.87 -9.35
C TYR A 145 23.25 17.98 -9.50
N ARG A 146 23.92 17.76 -8.38
CA ARG A 146 25.11 16.89 -8.30
C ARG A 146 24.69 15.49 -7.95
N TYR A 147 24.23 14.68 -8.95
CA TYR A 147 23.70 13.33 -8.72
C TYR A 147 24.63 12.42 -7.93
N HIS A 148 25.94 12.57 -8.08
CA HIS A 148 26.94 11.77 -7.39
C HIS A 148 27.02 11.99 -5.87
N LEU A 149 26.26 12.95 -5.31
CA LEU A 149 26.09 13.19 -3.88
C LEU A 149 24.76 12.69 -3.33
N TRP A 150 23.92 12.08 -4.16
CA TRP A 150 22.59 11.61 -3.75
C TRP A 150 22.59 10.13 -3.41
N ASP A 151 21.75 9.73 -2.46
CA ASP A 151 21.63 8.36 -1.96
C ASP A 151 21.38 7.33 -3.06
N TRP A 152 20.54 7.65 -4.04
CA TRP A 152 20.25 6.75 -5.15
C TRP A 152 21.47 6.40 -6.02
N TYR A 153 22.53 7.22 -5.96
CA TYR A 153 23.80 6.96 -6.64
C TYR A 153 24.82 6.33 -5.68
N LEU A 154 24.87 6.81 -4.41
CA LEU A 154 25.87 6.36 -3.43
C LEU A 154 25.53 4.98 -2.87
N LEU A 155 24.27 4.72 -2.50
CA LEU A 155 23.86 3.46 -1.88
C LEU A 155 24.19 2.22 -2.71
N PRO A 156 23.92 2.15 -4.04
CA PRO A 156 24.30 1.00 -4.82
C PRO A 156 25.82 0.75 -4.85
N LYS A 157 26.64 1.80 -4.76
CA LYS A 157 28.11 1.66 -4.72
C LYS A 157 28.65 1.17 -3.40
N GLU A 158 27.95 1.42 -2.30
CA GLU A 158 28.33 0.98 -0.97
C GLU A 158 27.89 -0.46 -0.69
N LEU A 159 26.94 -0.97 -1.46
CA LEU A 159 26.36 -2.30 -1.29
C LEU A 159 26.98 -3.38 -2.20
N ASP A 160 27.77 -2.98 -3.21
CA ASP A 160 28.58 -3.86 -4.05
C ASP A 160 29.93 -4.13 -3.38
#